data_ef4829dce976bea8ee29478e8d01e6fa
#
_entry.id   ef4829dce976bea8ee29478e8d01e6fa
#
_cell.length_a   1.000
_cell.length_b   1.000
_cell.length_c   1.000
_cell.angle_alpha   90.00
_cell.angle_beta   90.00
_cell.angle_gamma   90.00
#
_symmetry.space_group_name_H-M   'P 1'
#
loop_
_entity.id
_entity.type
_entity.pdbx_description
1 polymer ?
#
loop_
_entity_poly.entity_id
_entity_poly.type
_entity_poly.pdbx_seq_one_letter_code
_entity_poly.pdbx_strand_id
1 'polypeptide(L)'
;MMTTRQLQDEILRLKKEKDICILAHAYQSHEILEVADYTGDSYGLSQQAAKAPQKNVLMCGVRFMAETVKILSPEKTVYLSNSGAGCPMAEQLDVEMLSALKESNPDYTVVAYINTTSELKTICDVCVTSSSALKIVNNIDNDKILFIPDCNLGAWVEKQVPQKTFKFVHGGCPTHLRMSVRDVKKARAAHPEAKLLVHPECLPEVSAMADYIGSTTGIMKYAKESNAKEFIIGTENSIVQHLQYECPDKKFYPLSKDCVCHNMKLTTLMDVYNCVCGQGGEEIKLDENVRVKAKACIDTM
;
A
#
# COMPACT_ATOMS: atom_id res chain seq x y z
N MET A 1 -16.02 -26.40 -15.60
CA MET A 1 -15.55 -25.09 -15.08
C MET A 1 -15.58 -25.23 -13.55
N MET A 2 -14.46 -24.93 -12.84
CA MET A 2 -14.43 -25.00 -11.38
C MET A 2 -15.23 -23.83 -10.78
N THR A 3 -15.92 -24.08 -9.68
CA THR A 3 -16.51 -23.02 -8.86
C THR A 3 -15.41 -22.27 -8.10
N THR A 4 -15.68 -21.05 -7.61
CA THR A 4 -14.75 -20.27 -6.77
C THR A 4 -14.20 -21.13 -5.61
N ARG A 5 -15.07 -21.85 -4.91
CA ARG A 5 -14.66 -22.71 -3.79
C ARG A 5 -13.74 -23.84 -4.22
N GLN A 6 -14.07 -24.52 -5.32
CA GLN A 6 -13.20 -25.59 -5.85
C GLN A 6 -11.82 -25.05 -6.26
N LEU A 7 -11.76 -23.83 -6.82
CA LEU A 7 -10.53 -23.18 -7.19
C LEU A 7 -9.70 -22.81 -5.95
N GLN A 8 -10.34 -22.29 -4.91
CA GLN A 8 -9.70 -22.00 -3.62
C GLN A 8 -9.13 -23.27 -2.97
N ASP A 9 -9.91 -24.35 -2.91
CA ASP A 9 -9.49 -25.62 -2.32
C ASP A 9 -8.26 -26.18 -3.06
N GLU A 10 -8.22 -26.06 -4.39
CA GLU A 10 -7.10 -26.48 -5.20
C GLU A 10 -5.85 -25.59 -5.00
N ILE A 11 -6.01 -24.27 -4.91
CA ILE A 11 -4.91 -23.34 -4.56
C ILE A 11 -4.34 -23.70 -3.19
N LEU A 12 -5.18 -23.92 -2.18
CA LEU A 12 -4.75 -24.28 -0.83
C LEU A 12 -4.01 -25.61 -0.77
N ARG A 13 -4.38 -26.57 -1.62
CA ARG A 13 -3.68 -27.84 -1.77
C ARG A 13 -2.32 -27.65 -2.44
N LEU A 14 -2.30 -26.99 -3.61
CA LEU A 14 -1.10 -26.83 -4.42
C LEU A 14 -0.04 -25.94 -3.74
N LYS A 15 -0.43 -24.86 -3.07
CA LYS A 15 0.54 -24.00 -2.36
C LYS A 15 1.32 -24.75 -1.29
N LYS A 16 0.67 -25.72 -0.62
CA LYS A 16 1.32 -26.59 0.39
C LYS A 16 2.27 -27.58 -0.28
N GLU A 17 1.85 -28.23 -1.37
CA GLU A 17 2.66 -29.19 -2.10
C GLU A 17 3.93 -28.57 -2.72
N LYS A 18 3.82 -27.31 -3.17
CA LYS A 18 4.91 -26.60 -3.85
C LYS A 18 5.68 -25.63 -2.95
N ASP A 19 5.39 -25.63 -1.66
CA ASP A 19 6.01 -24.77 -0.65
C ASP A 19 5.96 -23.28 -1.03
N ILE A 20 4.76 -22.78 -1.37
CA ILE A 20 4.51 -21.40 -1.79
C ILE A 20 3.81 -20.63 -0.67
N CYS A 21 4.38 -19.50 -0.26
CA CYS A 21 3.74 -18.50 0.59
C CYS A 21 2.98 -17.49 -0.26
N ILE A 22 1.67 -17.36 -0.05
CA ILE A 22 0.83 -16.37 -0.74
C ILE A 22 0.63 -15.16 0.17
N LEU A 23 1.07 -14.00 -0.29
CA LEU A 23 0.86 -12.70 0.33
C LEU A 23 -0.22 -11.95 -0.43
N ALA A 24 -1.21 -11.40 0.25
CA ALA A 24 -2.27 -10.62 -0.39
C ALA A 24 -2.45 -9.26 0.29
N HIS A 25 -2.35 -8.19 -0.50
CA HIS A 25 -2.65 -6.85 0.00
C HIS A 25 -4.13 -6.74 0.38
N ALA A 26 -4.44 -6.00 1.43
CA ALA A 26 -5.81 -5.82 1.94
C ALA A 26 -6.81 -5.24 0.90
N TYR A 27 -6.33 -4.69 -0.23
CA TYR A 27 -7.18 -4.25 -1.33
C TYR A 27 -7.55 -5.35 -2.33
N GLN A 28 -7.07 -6.58 -2.15
CA GLN A 28 -7.48 -7.71 -2.97
C GLN A 28 -8.94 -8.11 -2.70
N SER A 29 -9.52 -8.89 -3.62
CA SER A 29 -10.85 -9.47 -3.41
C SER A 29 -10.85 -10.47 -2.26
N HIS A 30 -11.99 -10.63 -1.59
CA HIS A 30 -12.11 -11.53 -0.43
C HIS A 30 -11.71 -12.96 -0.77
N GLU A 31 -12.07 -13.44 -1.96
CA GLU A 31 -11.74 -14.78 -2.43
C GLU A 31 -10.22 -15.04 -2.53
N ILE A 32 -9.41 -13.99 -2.81
CA ILE A 32 -7.95 -14.08 -2.81
C ILE A 32 -7.41 -14.03 -1.37
N LEU A 33 -8.00 -13.21 -0.51
CA LEU A 33 -7.57 -13.15 0.90
C LEU A 33 -7.80 -14.48 1.62
N GLU A 34 -8.85 -15.23 1.28
CA GLU A 34 -9.14 -16.56 1.88
C GLU A 34 -8.06 -17.62 1.56
N VAL A 35 -7.32 -17.47 0.46
CA VAL A 35 -6.23 -18.40 0.10
C VAL A 35 -4.84 -17.90 0.49
N ALA A 36 -4.72 -16.65 0.94
CA ALA A 36 -3.46 -16.07 1.36
C ALA A 36 -2.98 -16.66 2.71
N ASP A 37 -1.66 -16.67 2.89
CA ASP A 37 -1.04 -17.00 4.18
C ASP A 37 -0.96 -15.76 5.08
N TYR A 38 -0.72 -14.60 4.44
CA TYR A 38 -0.68 -13.31 5.13
C TYR A 38 -1.42 -12.26 4.33
N THR A 39 -2.18 -11.43 5.04
CA THR A 39 -2.89 -10.26 4.51
C THR A 39 -2.47 -9.00 5.24
N GLY A 40 -2.42 -7.86 4.56
CA GLY A 40 -2.02 -6.60 5.20
C GLY A 40 -1.64 -5.50 4.22
N ASP A 41 -0.83 -4.57 4.70
CA ASP A 41 -0.25 -3.49 3.91
C ASP A 41 1.09 -3.89 3.26
N SER A 42 1.61 -2.99 2.42
CA SER A 42 2.79 -3.25 1.58
C SER A 42 4.02 -3.68 2.37
N TYR A 43 4.38 -2.94 3.42
CA TYR A 43 5.61 -3.20 4.17
C TYR A 43 5.44 -4.35 5.16
N GLY A 44 4.29 -4.42 5.83
CA GLY A 44 3.96 -5.53 6.72
C GLY A 44 4.03 -6.88 6.02
N LEU A 45 3.53 -6.99 4.78
CA LEU A 45 3.62 -8.20 3.97
C LEU A 45 5.07 -8.56 3.65
N SER A 46 5.91 -7.59 3.32
CA SER A 46 7.33 -7.83 3.06
C SER A 46 8.08 -8.35 4.28
N GLN A 47 7.74 -7.84 5.47
CA GLN A 47 8.28 -8.35 6.74
C GLN A 47 7.80 -9.77 7.06
N GLN A 48 6.53 -10.10 6.72
CA GLN A 48 6.02 -11.47 6.86
C GLN A 48 6.73 -12.42 5.89
N ALA A 49 6.95 -12.00 4.64
CA ALA A 49 7.72 -12.78 3.68
C ALA A 49 9.11 -13.14 4.20
N ALA A 50 9.81 -12.18 4.82
CA ALA A 50 11.15 -12.42 5.37
C ALA A 50 11.16 -13.46 6.50
N LYS A 51 10.06 -13.58 7.25
CA LYS A 51 9.91 -14.55 8.35
C LYS A 51 9.35 -15.89 7.90
N ALA A 52 8.66 -15.93 6.76
CA ALA A 52 8.05 -17.14 6.23
C ALA A 52 9.11 -18.18 5.88
N PRO A 53 8.93 -19.47 6.20
CA PRO A 53 9.90 -20.51 5.90
C PRO A 53 9.99 -20.84 4.40
N GLN A 54 8.93 -20.58 3.63
CA GLN A 54 8.83 -20.89 2.22
C GLN A 54 9.87 -20.11 1.39
N LYS A 55 10.48 -20.80 0.42
CA LYS A 55 11.40 -20.17 -0.52
C LYS A 55 10.69 -19.46 -1.67
N ASN A 56 9.49 -19.91 -2.01
CA ASN A 56 8.67 -19.34 -3.07
C ASN A 56 7.61 -18.42 -2.46
N VAL A 57 7.52 -17.19 -2.95
CA VAL A 57 6.55 -16.19 -2.49
C VAL A 57 5.74 -15.70 -3.68
N LEU A 58 4.42 -15.74 -3.57
CA LEU A 58 3.50 -15.15 -4.53
C LEU A 58 2.89 -13.88 -3.93
N MET A 59 3.15 -12.73 -4.54
CA MET A 59 2.57 -11.45 -4.15
C MET A 59 1.30 -11.17 -4.97
N CYS A 60 0.15 -11.16 -4.31
CA CYS A 60 -1.12 -10.67 -4.83
C CYS A 60 -1.25 -9.18 -4.43
N GLY A 61 -0.78 -8.32 -5.32
CA GLY A 61 -0.67 -6.88 -5.11
C GLY A 61 -0.17 -6.19 -6.37
N VAL A 62 0.62 -5.12 -6.20
CA VAL A 62 1.24 -4.38 -7.29
C VAL A 62 2.76 -4.51 -7.27
N ARG A 63 3.41 -4.19 -8.40
CA ARG A 63 4.83 -4.44 -8.69
C ARG A 63 5.79 -4.02 -7.57
N PHE A 64 5.74 -2.77 -7.11
CA PHE A 64 6.67 -2.29 -6.09
C PHE A 64 6.60 -3.10 -4.77
N MET A 65 5.48 -3.73 -4.47
CA MET A 65 5.33 -4.61 -3.30
C MET A 65 6.13 -5.90 -3.48
N ALA A 66 6.02 -6.53 -4.65
CA ALA A 66 6.79 -7.74 -4.98
C ALA A 66 8.29 -7.43 -5.04
N GLU A 67 8.67 -6.26 -5.58
CA GLU A 67 10.05 -5.76 -5.55
C GLU A 67 10.54 -5.57 -4.10
N THR A 68 9.72 -4.97 -3.23
CA THR A 68 10.07 -4.78 -1.82
C THR A 68 10.31 -6.11 -1.11
N VAL A 69 9.49 -7.13 -1.39
CA VAL A 69 9.73 -8.50 -0.90
C VAL A 69 11.07 -9.02 -1.39
N LYS A 70 11.38 -8.86 -2.69
CA LYS A 70 12.66 -9.31 -3.28
C LYS A 70 13.87 -8.56 -2.72
N ILE A 71 13.71 -7.25 -2.45
CA ILE A 71 14.78 -6.44 -1.83
C ILE A 71 15.11 -6.95 -0.42
N LEU A 72 14.09 -7.25 0.39
CA LEU A 72 14.26 -7.66 1.79
C LEU A 72 14.57 -9.15 1.96
N SER A 73 14.23 -9.97 0.98
CA SER A 73 14.41 -11.43 0.98
C SER A 73 15.03 -11.90 -0.34
N PRO A 74 16.29 -11.55 -0.61
CA PRO A 74 16.95 -11.83 -1.90
C PRO A 74 17.09 -13.34 -2.19
N GLU A 75 17.14 -14.16 -1.16
CA GLU A 75 17.21 -15.61 -1.23
C GLU A 75 15.91 -16.28 -1.72
N LYS A 76 14.79 -15.54 -1.68
CA LYS A 76 13.48 -16.07 -2.08
C LYS A 76 13.23 -15.86 -3.58
N THR A 77 12.51 -16.78 -4.18
CA THR A 77 11.91 -16.58 -5.51
C THR A 77 10.57 -15.89 -5.32
N VAL A 78 10.43 -14.68 -5.85
CA VAL A 78 9.24 -13.84 -5.68
C VAL A 78 8.52 -13.69 -7.00
N TYR A 79 7.23 -13.98 -7.00
CA TYR A 79 6.35 -13.82 -8.16
C TYR A 79 5.32 -12.72 -7.88
N LEU A 80 5.09 -11.87 -8.86
CA LEU A 80 3.93 -10.99 -8.94
C LEU A 80 2.80 -11.74 -9.64
N SER A 81 1.63 -11.79 -9.03
CA SER A 81 0.48 -12.58 -9.52
C SER A 81 0.00 -12.18 -10.92
N ASN A 82 0.06 -10.89 -11.26
CA ASN A 82 -0.32 -10.36 -12.56
C ASN A 82 0.71 -9.31 -13.00
N SER A 83 1.41 -9.56 -14.11
CA SER A 83 2.50 -8.70 -14.62
C SER A 83 2.03 -7.28 -14.99
N GLY A 84 0.75 -7.09 -15.31
CA GLY A 84 0.16 -5.78 -15.58
C GLY A 84 -0.16 -4.95 -14.33
N ALA A 85 -0.03 -5.54 -13.13
CA ALA A 85 -0.37 -4.86 -11.88
C ALA A 85 0.74 -3.89 -11.43
N GLY A 86 0.93 -2.78 -12.16
CA GLY A 86 1.78 -1.65 -11.78
C GLY A 86 1.11 -0.74 -10.76
N CYS A 87 1.80 0.34 -10.37
CA CYS A 87 1.25 1.38 -9.50
C CYS A 87 1.51 2.77 -10.11
N PRO A 88 0.49 3.43 -10.68
CA PRO A 88 0.71 4.75 -11.33
C PRO A 88 1.33 5.79 -10.42
N MET A 89 1.08 5.74 -9.11
CA MET A 89 1.74 6.62 -8.14
C MET A 89 3.23 6.28 -8.00
N ALA A 90 3.58 5.00 -7.91
CA ALA A 90 4.97 4.57 -7.74
C ALA A 90 5.82 4.86 -9.00
N GLU A 91 5.18 4.89 -10.16
CA GLU A 91 5.78 4.99 -11.49
C GLU A 91 5.70 6.41 -12.09
N GLN A 92 5.15 7.40 -11.34
CA GLN A 92 4.96 8.77 -11.85
C GLN A 92 6.24 9.59 -11.94
N LEU A 93 7.30 9.17 -11.25
CA LEU A 93 8.60 9.82 -11.20
C LEU A 93 9.67 8.81 -11.61
N ASP A 94 10.60 9.22 -12.46
CA ASP A 94 11.76 8.42 -12.82
C ASP A 94 13.05 8.89 -12.12
N VAL A 95 14.13 8.12 -12.29
CA VAL A 95 15.43 8.41 -11.67
C VAL A 95 16.04 9.71 -12.18
N GLU A 96 15.87 10.05 -13.46
CA GLU A 96 16.42 11.26 -14.08
C GLU A 96 15.74 12.51 -13.49
N MET A 97 14.41 12.48 -13.40
CA MET A 97 13.64 13.58 -12.79
C MET A 97 14.01 13.79 -11.32
N LEU A 98 14.12 12.71 -10.54
CA LEU A 98 14.49 12.82 -9.13
C LEU A 98 15.95 13.28 -8.97
N SER A 99 16.88 12.83 -9.82
CA SER A 99 18.27 13.31 -9.81
C SER A 99 18.36 14.82 -10.05
N ALA A 100 17.65 15.32 -11.06
CA ALA A 100 17.59 16.75 -11.34
C ALA A 100 16.97 17.57 -10.17
N LEU A 101 15.96 17.00 -9.50
CA LEU A 101 15.38 17.60 -8.29
C LEU A 101 16.38 17.64 -7.12
N LYS A 102 17.16 16.59 -6.92
CA LYS A 102 18.23 16.54 -5.89
C LYS A 102 19.31 17.56 -6.19
N GLU A 103 19.78 17.65 -7.42
CA GLU A 103 20.78 18.65 -7.85
C GLU A 103 20.30 20.08 -7.63
N SER A 104 19.03 20.34 -7.88
CA SER A 104 18.41 21.66 -7.65
C SER A 104 18.10 21.94 -6.17
N ASN A 105 18.19 20.94 -5.31
CA ASN A 105 17.86 21.02 -3.89
C ASN A 105 18.87 20.19 -3.06
N PRO A 106 20.18 20.51 -3.13
CA PRO A 106 21.23 19.65 -2.55
C PRO A 106 21.22 19.62 -1.02
N ASP A 107 20.50 20.54 -0.39
CA ASP A 107 20.35 20.66 1.06
C ASP A 107 19.08 19.99 1.60
N TYR A 108 18.29 19.32 0.73
CA TYR A 108 17.09 18.59 1.13
C TYR A 108 17.37 17.10 1.33
N THR A 109 16.80 16.52 2.39
CA THR A 109 16.73 15.06 2.55
C THR A 109 15.56 14.51 1.73
N VAL A 110 15.84 13.56 0.85
CA VAL A 110 14.80 12.91 0.04
C VAL A 110 14.15 11.80 0.83
N VAL A 111 12.90 12.02 1.19
CA VAL A 111 12.05 11.05 1.90
C VAL A 111 11.12 10.38 0.88
N ALA A 112 11.32 9.09 0.65
CA ALA A 112 10.51 8.29 -0.25
C ALA A 112 9.41 7.52 0.50
N TYR A 113 8.17 7.72 0.11
CA TYR A 113 7.13 6.77 0.45
C TYR A 113 7.44 5.41 -0.17
N ILE A 114 7.18 4.30 0.53
CA ILE A 114 7.48 2.93 0.08
C ILE A 114 6.89 2.61 -1.30
N ASN A 115 5.81 3.32 -1.68
CA ASN A 115 5.15 3.24 -2.98
C ASN A 115 5.96 3.99 -4.06
N THR A 116 7.17 3.55 -4.28
CA THR A 116 8.11 3.97 -5.35
C THR A 116 8.75 2.73 -5.96
N THR A 117 9.36 2.87 -7.15
CA THR A 117 10.11 1.77 -7.79
C THR A 117 11.40 1.46 -7.02
N SER A 118 11.98 0.29 -7.25
CA SER A 118 13.27 -0.08 -6.68
C SER A 118 14.38 0.84 -7.15
N GLU A 119 14.35 1.28 -8.41
CA GLU A 119 15.33 2.21 -9.01
C GLU A 119 15.30 3.56 -8.30
N LEU A 120 14.12 4.15 -8.05
CA LEU A 120 14.00 5.41 -7.32
C LEU A 120 14.56 5.32 -5.91
N LYS A 121 14.34 4.21 -5.21
CA LYS A 121 14.89 3.98 -3.88
C LYS A 121 16.41 4.02 -3.83
N THR A 122 17.10 3.75 -4.96
CA THR A 122 18.57 3.78 -5.02
C THR A 122 19.19 5.16 -4.80
N ILE A 123 18.40 6.21 -4.99
CA ILE A 123 18.84 7.61 -4.87
C ILE A 123 18.05 8.39 -3.82
N CYS A 124 17.17 7.73 -3.07
CA CYS A 124 16.48 8.30 -1.92
C CYS A 124 17.28 8.09 -0.63
N ASP A 125 17.13 9.01 0.31
CA ASP A 125 17.91 9.01 1.55
C ASP A 125 17.17 8.25 2.66
N VAL A 126 15.84 8.38 2.72
CA VAL A 126 14.99 7.78 3.77
C VAL A 126 13.74 7.21 3.16
N CYS A 127 13.32 6.02 3.62
CA CYS A 127 12.06 5.42 3.24
C CYS A 127 11.03 5.52 4.37
N VAL A 128 9.75 5.66 4.03
CA VAL A 128 8.64 5.72 4.99
C VAL A 128 7.42 4.96 4.47
N THR A 129 6.56 4.54 5.39
CA THR A 129 5.19 4.09 5.09
C THR A 129 4.17 5.13 5.57
N SER A 130 2.91 5.00 5.18
CA SER A 130 1.84 5.88 5.72
C SER A 130 1.69 5.77 7.25
N SER A 131 2.10 4.65 7.85
CA SER A 131 2.07 4.45 9.30
C SER A 131 3.31 4.98 10.01
N SER A 132 4.48 5.04 9.35
CA SER A 132 5.75 5.43 9.95
C SER A 132 6.20 6.85 9.60
N ALA A 133 5.63 7.46 8.55
CA ALA A 133 6.10 8.72 7.99
C ALA A 133 6.25 9.83 9.01
N LEU A 134 5.23 10.07 9.82
CA LEU A 134 5.28 11.12 10.85
C LEU A 134 6.42 10.90 11.85
N LYS A 135 6.54 9.68 12.37
CA LYS A 135 7.58 9.34 13.36
C LYS A 135 8.99 9.48 12.77
N ILE A 136 9.20 8.96 11.57
CA ILE A 136 10.52 8.96 10.92
C ILE A 136 10.91 10.38 10.55
N VAL A 137 10.01 11.12 9.87
CA VAL A 137 10.30 12.50 9.43
C VAL A 137 10.58 13.43 10.62
N ASN A 138 9.85 13.26 11.73
CA ASN A 138 10.11 14.05 12.93
C ASN A 138 11.52 13.82 13.53
N ASN A 139 12.10 12.65 13.29
CA ASN A 139 13.42 12.25 13.81
C ASN A 139 14.58 12.49 12.81
N ILE A 140 14.32 12.97 11.61
CA ILE A 140 15.37 13.37 10.67
C ILE A 140 16.01 14.67 11.18
N ASP A 141 17.34 14.72 11.28
CA ASP A 141 18.05 15.91 11.77
C ASP A 141 17.88 17.12 10.83
N ASN A 142 17.82 16.88 9.51
CA ASN A 142 17.65 17.93 8.52
C ASN A 142 16.20 18.46 8.53
N ASP A 143 16.07 19.79 8.60
CA ASP A 143 14.75 20.45 8.58
C ASP A 143 14.17 20.60 7.17
N LYS A 144 14.94 20.32 6.11
CA LYS A 144 14.52 20.43 4.72
C LYS A 144 14.22 19.05 4.14
N ILE A 145 12.99 18.83 3.76
CA ILE A 145 12.47 17.53 3.31
C ILE A 145 11.94 17.64 1.87
N LEU A 146 12.47 16.84 0.97
CA LEU A 146 11.88 16.58 -0.35
C LEU A 146 11.08 15.27 -0.27
N PHE A 147 9.77 15.38 -0.19
CA PHE A 147 8.88 14.23 0.00
C PHE A 147 8.32 13.74 -1.34
N ILE A 148 8.49 12.45 -1.63
CA ILE A 148 8.02 11.81 -2.87
C ILE A 148 7.29 10.50 -2.57
N PRO A 149 6.46 9.96 -3.49
CA PRO A 149 5.87 10.59 -4.65
C PRO A 149 4.46 11.17 -4.37
N ASP A 150 3.91 10.98 -3.14
CA ASP A 150 2.56 11.39 -2.77
C ASP A 150 2.58 12.72 -2.02
N CYS A 151 2.15 13.80 -2.68
CA CYS A 151 2.13 15.13 -2.08
C CYS A 151 1.07 15.28 -0.98
N ASN A 152 -0.01 14.48 -0.97
CA ASN A 152 -1.04 14.56 0.05
C ASN A 152 -0.57 13.94 1.37
N LEU A 153 0.04 12.76 1.30
CA LEU A 153 0.71 12.14 2.47
C LEU A 153 1.79 13.09 3.01
N GLY A 154 2.62 13.66 2.12
CA GLY A 154 3.63 14.63 2.51
C GLY A 154 3.03 15.86 3.19
N ALA A 155 1.98 16.47 2.63
CA ALA A 155 1.29 17.62 3.21
C ALA A 155 0.59 17.29 4.55
N TRP A 156 0.10 16.06 4.72
CA TRP A 156 -0.41 15.61 6.01
C TRP A 156 0.71 15.53 7.07
N VAL A 157 1.88 15.01 6.70
CA VAL A 157 3.06 14.96 7.60
C VAL A 157 3.55 16.37 7.92
N GLU A 158 3.71 17.25 6.93
CA GLU A 158 4.16 18.64 7.10
C GLU A 158 3.35 19.39 8.18
N LYS A 159 2.02 19.24 8.15
CA LYS A 159 1.13 19.85 9.15
C LYS A 159 1.42 19.39 10.58
N GLN A 160 2.01 18.22 10.78
CA GLN A 160 2.31 17.65 12.09
C GLN A 160 3.73 18.00 12.58
N VAL A 161 4.61 18.47 11.67
CA VAL A 161 6.01 18.83 11.96
C VAL A 161 6.32 20.25 11.45
N PRO A 162 5.68 21.27 12.05
CA PRO A 162 5.74 22.66 11.56
C PRO A 162 7.14 23.28 11.62
N GLN A 163 8.11 22.65 12.30
CA GLN A 163 9.50 23.05 12.36
C GLN A 163 10.27 22.69 11.08
N LYS A 164 9.73 21.84 10.20
CA LYS A 164 10.38 21.40 8.96
C LYS A 164 9.79 22.07 7.74
N THR A 165 10.62 22.23 6.72
CA THR A 165 10.24 22.80 5.42
C THR A 165 10.15 21.72 4.38
N PHE A 166 9.02 21.61 3.70
CA PHE A 166 8.80 20.58 2.69
C PHE A 166 8.83 21.12 1.28
N LYS A 167 9.32 20.28 0.38
CA LYS A 167 9.06 20.33 -1.06
C LYS A 167 8.40 19.05 -1.51
N PHE A 168 7.48 19.17 -2.44
CA PHE A 168 6.73 18.04 -2.99
C PHE A 168 6.92 17.96 -4.50
N VAL A 169 6.88 16.74 -5.01
CA VAL A 169 6.55 16.49 -6.41
C VAL A 169 5.03 16.43 -6.51
N HIS A 170 4.46 17.18 -7.45
CA HIS A 170 3.01 17.14 -7.68
C HIS A 170 2.62 15.75 -8.19
N GLY A 171 1.84 15.04 -7.42
CA GLY A 171 1.37 13.71 -7.71
C GLY A 171 0.78 13.03 -6.48
N GLY A 172 0.23 11.85 -6.67
CA GLY A 172 -0.40 11.08 -5.60
C GLY A 172 -1.17 9.88 -6.12
N CYS A 173 -1.85 9.20 -5.23
CA CYS A 173 -2.62 8.01 -5.55
C CYS A 173 -3.90 8.36 -6.33
N PRO A 174 -4.03 7.96 -7.62
CA PRO A 174 -5.21 8.29 -8.42
C PRO A 174 -6.51 7.71 -7.85
N THR A 175 -6.43 6.68 -7.01
CA THR A 175 -7.59 6.10 -6.33
C THR A 175 -8.08 7.01 -5.21
N HIS A 176 -7.19 7.52 -4.35
CA HIS A 176 -7.56 8.40 -3.24
C HIS A 176 -7.92 9.82 -3.69
N LEU A 177 -7.33 10.30 -4.80
CA LEU A 177 -7.65 11.60 -5.40
C LEU A 177 -9.10 11.70 -5.95
N ARG A 178 -9.80 10.58 -6.12
CA ARG A 178 -11.21 10.58 -6.56
C ARG A 178 -12.19 10.98 -5.46
N MET A 179 -11.78 10.96 -4.20
CA MET A 179 -12.63 11.35 -3.07
C MET A 179 -12.62 12.87 -2.91
N SER A 180 -13.78 13.47 -2.75
CA SER A 180 -13.97 14.92 -2.68
C SER A 180 -14.73 15.37 -1.42
N VAL A 181 -14.67 16.66 -1.11
CA VAL A 181 -15.49 17.28 -0.06
C VAL A 181 -16.98 17.05 -0.28
N ARG A 182 -17.41 16.97 -1.56
CA ARG A 182 -18.81 16.67 -1.91
C ARG A 182 -19.20 15.28 -1.44
N ASP A 183 -18.30 14.29 -1.60
CA ASP A 183 -18.55 12.91 -1.13
C ASP A 183 -18.64 12.87 0.38
N VAL A 184 -17.77 13.60 1.10
CA VAL A 184 -17.82 13.72 2.55
C VAL A 184 -19.17 14.29 3.03
N LYS A 185 -19.60 15.42 2.44
CA LYS A 185 -20.89 16.04 2.80
C LYS A 185 -22.07 15.11 2.55
N LYS A 186 -22.05 14.39 1.40
CA LYS A 186 -23.08 13.42 1.05
C LYS A 186 -23.12 12.24 2.02
N ALA A 187 -21.95 11.67 2.32
CA ALA A 187 -21.84 10.52 3.21
C ALA A 187 -22.25 10.88 4.65
N ARG A 188 -21.81 12.03 5.17
CA ARG A 188 -22.24 12.50 6.51
C ARG A 188 -23.72 12.83 6.60
N ALA A 189 -24.33 13.35 5.52
CA ALA A 189 -25.78 13.57 5.48
C ALA A 189 -26.58 12.26 5.50
N ALA A 190 -26.05 11.22 4.84
CA ALA A 190 -26.66 9.88 4.83
C ALA A 190 -26.44 9.10 6.13
N HIS A 191 -25.30 9.33 6.81
CA HIS A 191 -24.86 8.59 7.99
C HIS A 191 -24.32 9.56 9.06
N PRO A 192 -25.20 10.36 9.71
CA PRO A 192 -24.78 11.47 10.58
C PRO A 192 -24.02 11.02 11.83
N GLU A 193 -24.26 9.80 12.33
CA GLU A 193 -23.59 9.23 13.51
C GLU A 193 -22.28 8.50 13.17
N ALA A 194 -21.99 8.28 11.88
CA ALA A 194 -20.82 7.54 11.45
C ALA A 194 -19.54 8.38 11.56
N LYS A 195 -18.49 7.79 12.09
CA LYS A 195 -17.15 8.40 12.10
C LYS A 195 -16.48 8.26 10.74
N LEU A 196 -15.91 9.35 10.25
CA LEU A 196 -15.16 9.37 8.98
C LEU A 196 -13.68 9.04 9.24
N LEU A 197 -13.24 7.91 8.68
CA LEU A 197 -11.85 7.46 8.75
C LEU A 197 -11.24 7.55 7.35
N VAL A 198 -10.13 8.28 7.16
CA VAL A 198 -9.52 8.49 5.84
C VAL A 198 -8.04 8.13 5.81
N HIS A 199 -7.57 7.72 4.64
CA HIS A 199 -6.15 7.53 4.38
C HIS A 199 -5.47 8.89 4.11
N PRO A 200 -4.22 9.12 4.57
CA PRO A 200 -3.53 10.39 4.36
C PRO A 200 -3.17 10.70 2.89
N GLU A 201 -3.34 9.74 1.96
CA GLU A 201 -3.27 9.98 0.51
C GLU A 201 -4.51 10.73 -0.04
N CYS A 202 -5.57 10.91 0.76
CA CYS A 202 -6.71 11.73 0.38
C CYS A 202 -6.33 13.19 0.28
N LEU A 203 -7.07 13.94 -0.54
CA LEU A 203 -6.92 15.40 -0.65
C LEU A 203 -6.93 16.07 0.73
N PRO A 204 -6.11 17.10 0.96
CA PRO A 204 -6.02 17.78 2.26
C PRO A 204 -7.35 18.29 2.80
N GLU A 205 -8.25 18.75 1.92
CA GLU A 205 -9.58 19.21 2.28
C GLU A 205 -10.52 18.07 2.71
N VAL A 206 -10.33 16.85 2.21
CA VAL A 206 -11.03 15.65 2.64
C VAL A 206 -10.50 15.20 4.00
N SER A 207 -9.19 15.15 4.14
CA SER A 207 -8.51 14.77 5.38
C SER A 207 -8.84 15.72 6.53
N ALA A 208 -9.00 17.03 6.25
CA ALA A 208 -9.37 18.03 7.26
C ALA A 208 -10.78 17.82 7.85
N MET A 209 -11.62 17.04 7.19
CA MET A 209 -12.98 16.71 7.67
C MET A 209 -13.06 15.37 8.40
N ALA A 210 -11.96 14.62 8.49
CA ALA A 210 -11.95 13.28 9.07
C ALA A 210 -11.95 13.29 10.59
N ASP A 211 -12.57 12.27 11.18
CA ASP A 211 -12.48 11.99 12.61
C ASP A 211 -11.19 11.22 12.96
N TYR A 212 -10.65 10.50 11.98
CA TYR A 212 -9.37 9.81 12.08
C TYR A 212 -8.66 9.77 10.74
N ILE A 213 -7.34 10.01 10.75
CA ILE A 213 -6.46 9.88 9.60
C ILE A 213 -5.39 8.85 9.92
N GLY A 214 -5.22 7.84 9.08
CA GLY A 214 -4.22 6.81 9.29
C GLY A 214 -4.03 5.88 8.10
N SER A 215 -3.01 5.02 8.18
CA SER A 215 -2.75 3.97 7.20
C SER A 215 -3.94 3.01 7.09
N THR A 216 -3.95 2.17 6.05
CA THR A 216 -4.99 1.14 5.87
C THR A 216 -5.14 0.27 7.12
N THR A 217 -4.02 -0.25 7.66
CA THR A 217 -4.03 -1.04 8.90
C THR A 217 -4.44 -0.21 10.12
N GLY A 218 -4.07 1.07 10.17
CA GLY A 218 -4.51 2.01 11.21
C GLY A 218 -6.02 2.24 11.19
N ILE A 219 -6.61 2.45 10.01
CA ILE A 219 -8.07 2.57 9.83
C ILE A 219 -8.78 1.31 10.31
N MET A 220 -8.31 0.13 9.88
CA MET A 220 -8.91 -1.14 10.29
C MET A 220 -8.82 -1.36 11.80
N LYS A 221 -7.67 -1.07 12.40
CA LYS A 221 -7.47 -1.16 13.85
C LYS A 221 -8.39 -0.20 14.60
N TYR A 222 -8.43 1.07 14.21
CA TYR A 222 -9.31 2.07 14.83
C TYR A 222 -10.78 1.64 14.77
N ALA A 223 -11.23 1.16 13.61
CA ALA A 223 -12.60 0.71 13.42
C ALA A 223 -12.96 -0.49 14.31
N LYS A 224 -12.02 -1.43 14.49
CA LYS A 224 -12.20 -2.61 15.35
C LYS A 224 -12.26 -2.24 16.84
N GLU A 225 -11.33 -1.40 17.29
CA GLU A 225 -11.15 -1.05 18.70
C GLU A 225 -12.12 0.05 19.21
N SER A 226 -12.64 0.88 18.31
CA SER A 226 -13.56 1.96 18.65
C SER A 226 -14.91 1.44 19.15
N ASN A 227 -15.50 2.14 20.11
CA ASN A 227 -16.88 1.91 20.58
C ASN A 227 -17.96 2.39 19.60
N ALA A 228 -17.61 3.19 18.60
CA ALA A 228 -18.54 3.65 17.57
C ALA A 228 -19.07 2.45 16.77
N LYS A 229 -20.32 2.55 16.31
CA LYS A 229 -21.02 1.45 15.60
C LYS A 229 -21.11 1.67 14.10
N GLU A 230 -20.86 2.89 13.62
CA GLU A 230 -20.96 3.23 12.22
C GLU A 230 -19.72 4.01 11.76
N PHE A 231 -19.22 3.68 10.58
CA PHE A 231 -18.00 4.28 10.01
C PHE A 231 -18.17 4.57 8.52
N ILE A 232 -17.71 5.73 8.10
CA ILE A 232 -17.47 6.07 6.69
C ILE A 232 -16.00 5.85 6.42
N ILE A 233 -15.66 5.04 5.44
CA ILE A 233 -14.28 4.64 5.12
C ILE A 233 -13.80 5.37 3.88
N GLY A 234 -12.81 6.23 4.06
CA GLY A 234 -12.15 7.02 3.01
C GLY A 234 -10.82 6.41 2.61
N THR A 235 -10.83 5.17 2.15
CA THR A 235 -9.75 4.48 1.45
C THR A 235 -10.34 3.50 0.44
N GLU A 236 -9.55 2.65 -0.18
CA GLU A 236 -10.00 1.69 -1.19
C GLU A 236 -11.13 0.78 -0.66
N ASN A 237 -12.16 0.60 -1.48
CA ASN A 237 -13.46 0.08 -1.05
C ASN A 237 -13.46 -1.37 -0.54
N SER A 238 -12.43 -2.18 -0.84
CA SER A 238 -12.33 -3.53 -0.26
C SER A 238 -12.24 -3.50 1.26
N ILE A 239 -11.70 -2.43 1.85
CA ILE A 239 -11.59 -2.29 3.30
C ILE A 239 -12.98 -2.24 3.97
N VAL A 240 -13.97 -1.65 3.30
CA VAL A 240 -15.37 -1.68 3.77
C VAL A 240 -15.88 -3.12 3.90
N GLN A 241 -15.64 -3.93 2.86
CA GLN A 241 -16.08 -5.33 2.84
C GLN A 241 -15.37 -6.15 3.92
N HIS A 242 -14.06 -5.99 4.06
CA HIS A 242 -13.28 -6.72 5.07
C HIS A 242 -13.71 -6.35 6.48
N LEU A 243 -13.88 -5.06 6.78
CA LEU A 243 -14.35 -4.61 8.08
C LEU A 243 -15.77 -5.11 8.39
N GLN A 244 -16.67 -5.14 7.39
CA GLN A 244 -18.01 -5.67 7.58
C GLN A 244 -17.98 -7.17 7.90
N TYR A 245 -17.04 -7.90 7.30
CA TYR A 245 -16.86 -9.33 7.56
C TYR A 245 -16.29 -9.60 8.96
N GLU A 246 -15.27 -8.83 9.35
CA GLU A 246 -14.57 -8.99 10.63
C GLU A 246 -15.35 -8.42 11.83
N CYS A 247 -16.22 -7.43 11.60
CA CYS A 247 -17.00 -6.74 12.64
C CYS A 247 -18.49 -6.71 12.27
N PRO A 248 -19.20 -7.85 12.33
CA PRO A 248 -20.60 -7.94 11.90
C PRO A 248 -21.57 -7.11 12.77
N ASP A 249 -21.14 -6.70 13.95
CA ASP A 249 -21.91 -5.83 14.89
C ASP A 249 -21.78 -4.34 14.59
N LYS A 250 -21.00 -3.96 13.57
CA LYS A 250 -20.75 -2.57 13.12
C LYS A 250 -21.17 -2.39 11.67
N LYS A 251 -21.34 -1.14 11.26
CA LYS A 251 -21.69 -0.80 9.87
C LYS A 251 -20.60 0.04 9.23
N PHE A 252 -20.28 -0.26 8.01
CA PHE A 252 -19.24 0.39 7.25
C PHE A 252 -19.76 0.87 5.89
N TYR A 253 -19.49 2.12 5.57
CA TYR A 253 -19.96 2.78 4.35
C TYR A 253 -18.76 3.32 3.57
N PRO A 254 -18.67 3.10 2.26
CA PRO A 254 -17.63 3.70 1.45
C PRO A 254 -17.85 5.22 1.35
N LEU A 255 -16.78 6.02 1.48
CA LEU A 255 -16.85 7.46 1.26
C LEU A 255 -17.23 7.78 -0.19
N SER A 256 -16.65 7.05 -1.15
CA SER A 256 -16.97 7.15 -2.57
C SER A 256 -17.03 5.78 -3.21
N LYS A 257 -18.00 5.57 -4.12
CA LYS A 257 -18.10 4.33 -4.91
C LYS A 257 -16.93 4.15 -5.87
N ASP A 258 -16.28 5.25 -6.24
CA ASP A 258 -15.21 5.28 -7.23
C ASP A 258 -13.82 5.04 -6.63
N CYS A 259 -13.73 4.83 -5.30
CA CYS A 259 -12.48 4.53 -4.62
C CYS A 259 -12.09 3.05 -4.79
N VAL A 260 -11.81 2.67 -6.02
CA VAL A 260 -11.38 1.32 -6.42
C VAL A 260 -10.02 1.42 -7.10
N CYS A 261 -9.05 0.67 -6.59
CA CYS A 261 -7.73 0.57 -7.21
C CYS A 261 -7.77 -0.47 -8.34
N HIS A 262 -7.91 -0.02 -9.58
CA HIS A 262 -7.99 -0.91 -10.74
C HIS A 262 -6.77 -1.82 -10.86
N ASN A 263 -5.58 -1.32 -10.58
CA ASN A 263 -4.34 -2.10 -10.65
C ASN A 263 -4.31 -3.25 -9.63
N MET A 264 -4.82 -3.03 -8.41
CA MET A 264 -4.99 -4.10 -7.42
C MET A 264 -6.02 -5.14 -7.86
N LYS A 265 -7.02 -4.74 -8.66
CA LYS A 265 -8.09 -5.63 -9.17
C LYS A 265 -7.72 -6.37 -10.45
N LEU A 266 -6.55 -6.13 -11.02
CA LEU A 266 -6.03 -6.93 -12.13
C LEU A 266 -5.75 -8.37 -11.71
N THR A 267 -5.30 -8.58 -10.48
CA THR A 267 -5.13 -9.92 -9.94
C THR A 267 -6.49 -10.57 -9.69
N THR A 268 -6.73 -11.68 -10.35
CA THR A 268 -7.91 -12.54 -10.16
C THR A 268 -7.53 -13.82 -9.42
N LEU A 269 -8.52 -14.54 -8.87
CA LEU A 269 -8.27 -15.85 -8.26
C LEU A 269 -7.70 -16.86 -9.26
N MET A 270 -8.03 -16.71 -10.57
CA MET A 270 -7.47 -17.52 -11.64
C MET A 270 -5.98 -17.23 -11.86
N ASP A 271 -5.56 -15.95 -11.75
CA ASP A 271 -4.13 -15.61 -11.82
C ASP A 271 -3.37 -16.28 -10.67
N VAL A 272 -3.92 -16.24 -9.46
CA VAL A 272 -3.34 -16.94 -8.30
C VAL A 272 -3.20 -18.43 -8.56
N TYR A 273 -4.26 -19.07 -9.08
CA TYR A 273 -4.24 -20.47 -9.44
C TYR A 273 -3.17 -20.79 -10.50
N ASN A 274 -3.12 -20.02 -11.59
CA ASN A 274 -2.12 -20.20 -12.66
C ASN A 274 -0.70 -20.05 -12.11
N CYS A 275 -0.44 -19.05 -11.26
CA CYS A 275 0.87 -18.87 -10.63
C CYS A 275 1.27 -20.08 -9.77
N VAL A 276 0.35 -20.58 -8.95
CA VAL A 276 0.60 -21.77 -8.11
C VAL A 276 0.82 -23.02 -8.97
N CYS A 277 0.18 -23.09 -10.14
CA CYS A 277 0.45 -24.17 -11.13
C CYS A 277 1.81 -24.00 -11.83
N GLY A 278 2.44 -22.83 -11.78
CA GLY A 278 3.67 -22.51 -12.53
C GLY A 278 3.40 -22.08 -13.97
N GLN A 279 2.19 -21.57 -14.24
CA GLN A 279 1.73 -21.21 -15.59
C GLN A 279 1.43 -19.72 -15.77
N GLY A 280 1.76 -18.90 -14.78
CA GLY A 280 1.43 -17.48 -14.80
C GLY A 280 2.28 -16.67 -13.84
N GLY A 281 1.95 -15.36 -13.76
CA GLY A 281 2.70 -14.41 -12.98
C GLY A 281 4.02 -13.99 -13.61
N GLU A 282 4.77 -13.19 -12.89
CA GLU A 282 6.10 -12.71 -13.31
C GLU A 282 7.07 -12.89 -12.15
N GLU A 283 8.20 -13.56 -12.40
CA GLU A 283 9.30 -13.63 -11.43
C GLU A 283 9.99 -12.27 -11.33
N ILE A 284 10.05 -11.72 -10.12
CA ILE A 284 10.75 -10.45 -9.86
C ILE A 284 12.25 -10.70 -9.79
N LYS A 285 12.96 -10.07 -10.72
CA LYS A 285 14.43 -10.07 -10.79
C LYS A 285 14.91 -8.63 -10.68
N LEU A 286 15.83 -8.40 -9.76
CA LEU A 286 16.45 -7.09 -9.54
C LEU A 286 17.97 -7.21 -9.78
N ASP A 287 18.54 -6.19 -10.38
CA ASP A 287 20.00 -6.04 -10.38
C ASP A 287 20.48 -5.94 -8.94
N GLU A 288 21.59 -6.62 -8.62
CA GLU A 288 22.08 -6.70 -7.24
C GLU A 288 22.49 -5.33 -6.68
N ASN A 289 23.04 -4.45 -7.51
CA ASN A 289 23.42 -3.11 -7.10
C ASN A 289 22.18 -2.25 -6.80
N VAL A 290 21.12 -2.37 -7.62
CA VAL A 290 19.81 -1.75 -7.37
C VAL A 290 19.23 -2.27 -6.07
N ARG A 291 19.20 -3.58 -5.87
CA ARG A 291 18.68 -4.22 -4.67
C ARG A 291 19.38 -3.73 -3.40
N VAL A 292 20.72 -3.71 -3.39
CA VAL A 292 21.51 -3.29 -2.22
C VAL A 292 21.27 -1.84 -1.86
N LYS A 293 21.27 -0.93 -2.86
CA LYS A 293 21.01 0.49 -2.63
C LYS A 293 19.57 0.75 -2.17
N ALA A 294 18.59 0.10 -2.83
CA ALA A 294 17.18 0.22 -2.42
C ALA A 294 16.95 -0.32 -1.00
N LYS A 295 17.65 -1.42 -0.63
CA LYS A 295 17.60 -1.96 0.73
C LYS A 295 18.13 -0.96 1.75
N ALA A 296 19.24 -0.29 1.46
CA ALA A 296 19.81 0.73 2.36
C ALA A 296 18.80 1.86 2.65
N CYS A 297 18.04 2.29 1.63
CA CYS A 297 16.95 3.26 1.81
C CYS A 297 15.82 2.69 2.68
N ILE A 298 15.39 1.43 2.45
CA ILE A 298 14.33 0.79 3.23
C ILE A 298 14.75 0.56 4.70
N ASP A 299 16.01 0.23 4.94
CA ASP A 299 16.54 -0.05 6.30
C ASP A 299 16.53 1.21 7.20
N THR A 300 16.24 2.40 6.67
CA THR A 300 16.08 3.64 7.46
C THR A 300 14.72 3.73 8.18
N MET A 301 13.78 2.81 7.92
CA MET A 301 12.44 2.82 8.51
C MET A 301 12.38 2.39 9.98
#